data_2fd612f8186d52fbc8287b411ee6aaed
#
_entry.id   2fd612f8186d52fbc8287b411ee6aaed
#
_cell.length_a   1.000
_cell.length_b   1.000
_cell.length_c   1.000
_cell.angle_alpha   90.00
_cell.angle_beta   90.00
_cell.angle_gamma   90.00
#
_symmetry.space_group_name_H-M   'P 1'
#
loop_
_entity.id
_entity.type
_entity.pdbx_description
1 polymer ?
#
loop_
_entity_poly.entity_id
_entity_poly.type
_entity_poly.pdbx_seq_one_letter_code
_entity_poly.pdbx_strand_id
1 'polypeptide(L)'
;DEFPNVSKLIPSSFMQTLIVNRSDFKAAIDRTSFIKMDGKNIIKMSINSQKMDITSFNAQSSSFETLGIVSYTGDPLEITCRGNYLQDALNTLKGDEVTLNFCGPLKPIVMTAESNKNLLQLVSPFRSY
;
A
#
# COMPACT_ATOMS: atom_id res chain seq x y z
N ASP A 1 3.82 21.26 19.85
CA ASP A 1 3.85 20.92 19.30
C ASP A 1 3.72 20.11 19.01
N GLU A 2 3.40 19.70 18.93
CA GLU A 2 3.31 19.14 18.47
C GLU A 2 2.82 18.16 17.79
N PHE A 3 1.98 18.01 17.04
CA PHE A 3 1.93 17.30 16.04
C PHE A 3 2.87 17.62 15.02
N PRO A 4 3.83 18.28 15.08
CA PRO A 4 4.79 18.58 14.09
C PRO A 4 5.50 17.39 13.55
N ASN A 5 5.45 16.32 14.26
CA ASN A 5 6.14 15.14 13.80
C ASN A 5 5.51 14.53 12.56
N VAL A 6 4.22 14.70 12.38
CA VAL A 6 3.57 14.20 11.19
C VAL A 6 4.04 14.92 9.95
N SER A 7 4.16 16.23 10.00
CA SER A 7 4.63 16.98 8.86
C SER A 7 6.06 16.66 8.51
N LYS A 8 6.88 16.24 9.46
CA LYS A 8 8.25 15.84 9.15
C LYS A 8 8.30 14.47 8.53
N LEU A 9 7.32 13.60 8.81
CA LEU A 9 7.28 12.28 8.22
C LEU A 9 6.70 12.29 6.83
N ILE A 10 5.90 13.27 6.48
CA ILE A 10 5.27 13.35 5.17
C ILE A 10 6.18 14.15 4.25
N PRO A 11 6.65 13.55 3.15
CA PRO A 11 7.52 14.27 2.22
C PRO A 11 6.80 15.44 1.59
N SER A 12 7.55 16.46 1.21
CA SER A 12 6.96 17.61 0.52
C SER A 12 6.57 17.27 -0.90
N SER A 13 7.12 16.22 -1.49
CA SER A 13 6.74 15.75 -2.81
C SER A 13 6.87 14.24 -2.84
N PHE A 14 6.14 13.60 -3.75
CA PHE A 14 6.16 12.16 -3.87
C PHE A 14 6.77 11.75 -5.19
N MET A 15 7.44 10.60 -5.20
CA MET A 15 8.09 10.07 -6.39
C MET A 15 7.12 9.25 -7.23
N GLN A 16 6.15 8.60 -6.59
CA GLN A 16 5.18 7.77 -7.28
C GLN A 16 3.80 8.00 -6.68
N THR A 17 2.77 7.99 -7.50
CA THR A 17 1.39 8.13 -7.05
C THR A 17 0.51 7.10 -7.75
N LEU A 18 -0.19 6.30 -6.96
CA LEU A 18 -1.10 5.25 -7.44
C LEU A 18 -2.51 5.57 -6.99
N ILE A 19 -3.46 5.48 -7.92
CA ILE A 19 -4.89 5.54 -7.58
C ILE A 19 -5.50 4.20 -7.98
N VAL A 20 -6.20 3.58 -7.04
CA VAL A 20 -6.75 2.26 -7.24
C VAL A 20 -8.13 2.18 -6.59
N ASN A 21 -8.98 1.30 -7.10
CA ASN A 21 -10.29 1.06 -6.50
C ASN A 21 -10.10 0.42 -5.13
N ARG A 22 -10.73 1.00 -4.12
CA ARG A 22 -10.55 0.59 -2.73
C ARG A 22 -11.01 -0.85 -2.51
N SER A 23 -12.20 -1.20 -3.01
CA SER A 23 -12.76 -2.54 -2.83
C SER A 23 -11.92 -3.61 -3.52
N ASP A 24 -11.44 -3.32 -4.72
CA ASP A 24 -10.61 -4.27 -5.46
C ASP A 24 -9.29 -4.53 -4.76
N PHE A 25 -8.67 -3.46 -4.25
CA PHE A 25 -7.41 -3.56 -3.54
C PHE A 25 -7.58 -4.36 -2.25
N LYS A 26 -8.62 -4.02 -1.49
CA LYS A 26 -8.92 -4.71 -0.25
C LYS A 26 -9.18 -6.20 -0.48
N ALA A 27 -9.95 -6.53 -1.51
CA ALA A 27 -10.24 -7.92 -1.84
C ALA A 27 -8.98 -8.68 -2.24
N ALA A 28 -8.09 -8.04 -3.00
CA ALA A 28 -6.84 -8.69 -3.41
C ALA A 28 -5.95 -8.99 -2.20
N ILE A 29 -5.88 -8.06 -1.24
CA ILE A 29 -5.11 -8.29 -0.02
C ILE A 29 -5.74 -9.43 0.79
N ASP A 30 -7.06 -9.45 0.89
CA ASP A 30 -7.75 -10.51 1.62
C ASP A 30 -7.46 -11.89 1.02
N ARG A 31 -7.38 -11.99 -0.30
CA ARG A 31 -7.11 -13.27 -0.95
C ARG A 31 -5.70 -13.79 -0.68
N THR A 32 -4.78 -12.92 -0.30
CA THR A 32 -3.42 -13.34 0.05
C THR A 32 -3.22 -13.48 1.56
N SER A 33 -4.22 -13.13 2.37
CA SER A 33 -4.01 -12.99 3.82
C SER A 33 -3.79 -14.30 4.54
N PHE A 34 -4.15 -15.44 3.93
CA PHE A 34 -3.96 -16.74 4.56
C PHE A 34 -2.49 -17.19 4.55
N ILE A 35 -1.66 -16.57 3.74
CA ILE A 35 -0.23 -16.94 3.67
C ILE A 35 0.52 -16.04 4.63
N LYS A 36 1.18 -16.65 5.61
CA LYS A 36 1.87 -15.90 6.65
C LYS A 36 3.29 -16.40 6.82
N MET A 37 4.18 -15.47 7.10
CA MET A 37 5.56 -15.75 7.43
C MET A 37 5.78 -15.26 8.86
N ASP A 38 6.09 -16.17 9.78
CA ASP A 38 6.25 -15.87 11.21
C ASP A 38 5.00 -15.17 11.78
N GLY A 39 3.82 -15.65 11.37
CA GLY A 39 2.57 -15.09 11.87
C GLY A 39 2.13 -13.79 11.23
N LYS A 40 2.88 -13.30 10.24
CA LYS A 40 2.60 -12.03 9.58
C LYS A 40 2.30 -12.23 8.11
N ASN A 41 1.26 -11.58 7.63
CA ASN A 41 0.98 -11.58 6.20
C ASN A 41 1.81 -10.46 5.56
N ILE A 42 2.93 -10.84 4.96
CA ILE A 42 3.84 -9.90 4.31
C ILE A 42 3.55 -9.93 2.83
N ILE A 43 3.27 -8.79 2.25
CA ILE A 43 2.97 -8.70 0.82
C ILE A 43 3.97 -7.80 0.12
N LYS A 44 4.25 -8.16 -1.12
CA LYS A 44 5.07 -7.34 -2.02
C LYS A 44 4.16 -6.82 -3.12
N MET A 45 4.16 -5.52 -3.31
CA MET A 45 3.42 -4.87 -4.37
C MET A 45 4.39 -4.46 -5.47
N SER A 46 4.14 -4.91 -6.69
CA SER A 46 4.90 -4.48 -7.87
C SER A 46 3.96 -3.66 -8.72
N ILE A 47 4.27 -2.40 -8.91
CA ILE A 47 3.37 -1.43 -9.51
C ILE A 47 4.01 -0.80 -10.73
N ASN A 48 3.25 -0.69 -11.80
CA ASN A 48 3.68 0.06 -12.99
C ASN A 48 2.47 0.80 -13.55
N SER A 49 2.65 1.44 -14.70
CA SER A 49 1.59 2.28 -15.26
C SER A 49 0.36 1.51 -15.72
N GLN A 50 0.42 0.19 -15.74
CA GLN A 50 -0.67 -0.63 -16.26
C GLN A 50 -1.38 -1.44 -15.19
N LYS A 51 -0.69 -1.87 -14.15
CA LYS A 51 -1.27 -2.79 -13.18
C LYS A 51 -0.49 -2.79 -11.87
N MET A 52 -1.08 -3.45 -10.88
CA MET A 52 -0.39 -3.75 -9.63
C MET A 52 -0.48 -5.25 -9.38
N ASP A 53 0.68 -5.87 -9.12
CA ASP A 53 0.76 -7.27 -8.72
C ASP A 53 0.99 -7.34 -7.22
N ILE A 54 0.28 -8.21 -6.54
CA ILE A 54 0.42 -8.42 -5.10
C ILE A 54 0.85 -9.86 -4.89
N THR A 55 1.98 -10.05 -4.22
CA THR A 55 2.53 -11.38 -3.94
C THR A 55 2.67 -11.57 -2.44
N SER A 56 2.24 -12.71 -1.93
CA SER A 56 2.45 -13.11 -0.55
C SER A 56 3.06 -14.50 -0.56
N PHE A 57 4.03 -14.77 0.31
CA PHE A 57 4.71 -16.04 0.30
C PHE A 57 5.27 -16.39 1.67
N ASN A 58 5.50 -17.69 1.86
CA ASN A 58 6.24 -18.21 3.01
C ASN A 58 7.07 -19.40 2.52
N ALA A 59 7.63 -20.18 3.44
CA ALA A 59 8.54 -21.27 3.07
C ALA A 59 7.85 -22.36 2.25
N GLN A 60 6.54 -22.51 2.36
CA GLN A 60 5.82 -23.61 1.71
C GLN A 60 4.91 -23.18 0.58
N SER A 61 4.47 -21.94 0.55
CA SER A 61 3.44 -21.54 -0.42
C SER A 61 3.55 -20.09 -0.82
N SER A 62 2.86 -19.74 -1.89
CA SER A 62 2.79 -18.36 -2.34
C SER A 62 1.40 -18.09 -2.93
N SER A 63 1.06 -16.82 -2.97
CA SER A 63 -0.18 -16.37 -3.59
C SER A 63 0.12 -15.16 -4.45
N PHE A 64 -0.53 -15.04 -5.57
CA PHE A 64 -0.27 -13.98 -6.52
C PHE A 64 -1.61 -13.43 -7.01
N GLU A 65 -1.76 -12.12 -6.94
CA GLU A 65 -2.95 -11.44 -7.44
C GLU A 65 -2.52 -10.29 -8.33
N THR A 66 -3.23 -10.11 -9.42
CA THR A 66 -3.02 -8.96 -10.30
C THR A 66 -4.30 -8.16 -10.32
N LEU A 67 -4.20 -6.85 -10.15
CA LEU A 67 -5.39 -6.01 -10.26
C LEU A 67 -5.13 -4.80 -11.13
N GLY A 68 -6.21 -4.35 -11.79
CA GLY A 68 -6.16 -3.13 -12.57
C GLY A 68 -6.09 -1.92 -11.65
N ILE A 69 -5.54 -0.84 -12.16
CA ILE A 69 -5.42 0.40 -11.42
C ILE A 69 -6.15 1.51 -12.17
N VAL A 70 -6.48 2.58 -11.44
CA VAL A 70 -7.05 3.76 -12.08
C VAL A 70 -5.96 4.56 -12.76
N SER A 71 -4.87 4.82 -12.05
CA SER A 71 -3.74 5.55 -12.64
C SER A 71 -2.48 5.31 -11.82
N TYR A 72 -1.34 5.52 -12.44
CA TYR A 72 -0.05 5.45 -11.76
C TYR A 72 0.90 6.43 -12.44
N THR A 73 1.61 7.20 -11.63
CA THR A 73 2.57 8.19 -12.10
C THR A 73 3.92 7.90 -11.43
N GLY A 74 4.99 7.97 -12.18
CA GLY A 74 6.34 7.73 -11.66
C GLY A 74 6.92 6.44 -12.20
N ASP A 75 8.13 6.11 -11.75
CA ASP A 75 8.82 4.90 -12.19
C ASP A 75 8.18 3.66 -11.59
N PRO A 76 8.33 2.50 -12.22
CA PRO A 76 7.85 1.26 -11.61
C PRO A 76 8.46 1.06 -10.23
N LEU A 77 7.67 0.48 -9.32
CA LEU A 77 8.05 0.38 -7.92
C LEU A 77 7.72 -0.99 -7.37
N GLU A 78 8.63 -1.54 -6.57
CA GLU A 78 8.35 -2.70 -5.73
C GLU A 78 8.48 -2.28 -4.28
N ILE A 79 7.49 -2.60 -3.47
CA ILE A 79 7.51 -2.26 -2.06
C ILE A 79 6.87 -3.39 -1.27
N THR A 80 7.44 -3.71 -0.12
CA THR A 80 6.96 -4.79 0.75
C THR A 80 6.40 -4.18 2.02
N CYS A 81 5.25 -4.66 2.45
CA CYS A 81 4.65 -4.19 3.70
C CYS A 81 3.73 -5.25 4.28
N ARG A 82 3.22 -4.98 5.49
CA ARG A 82 2.33 -5.92 6.14
C ARG A 82 0.91 -5.72 5.63
N GLY A 83 0.28 -6.82 5.24
CA GLY A 83 -1.08 -6.76 4.70
C GLY A 83 -2.09 -6.23 5.71
N ASN A 84 -1.94 -6.58 7.00
CA ASN A 84 -2.88 -6.10 8.01
C ASN A 84 -2.81 -4.59 8.21
N TYR A 85 -1.64 -3.97 8.04
CA TYR A 85 -1.53 -2.52 8.13
C TYR A 85 -2.24 -1.84 6.97
N LEU A 86 -2.11 -2.42 5.77
CA LEU A 86 -2.83 -1.91 4.61
C LEU A 86 -4.34 -2.05 4.80
N GLN A 87 -4.80 -3.19 5.34
CA GLN A 87 -6.22 -3.40 5.58
C GLN A 87 -6.77 -2.39 6.58
N ASP A 88 -6.02 -2.14 7.66
CA ASP A 88 -6.44 -1.17 8.66
C ASP A 88 -6.57 0.23 8.05
N ALA A 89 -5.61 0.62 7.21
CA ALA A 89 -5.66 1.90 6.53
C ALA A 89 -6.87 1.98 5.60
N LEU A 90 -7.12 0.91 4.84
CA LEU A 90 -8.25 0.88 3.92
C LEU A 90 -9.59 0.89 4.65
N ASN A 91 -9.65 0.30 5.83
CA ASN A 91 -10.87 0.34 6.64
C ASN A 91 -11.17 1.73 7.16
N THR A 92 -10.14 2.51 7.41
CA THR A 92 -10.28 3.89 7.88
C THR A 92 -10.64 4.84 6.73
N LEU A 93 -10.03 4.63 5.56
CA LEU A 93 -10.25 5.47 4.40
C LEU A 93 -11.45 4.94 3.64
N LYS A 94 -12.54 5.66 3.63
CA LYS A 94 -13.77 5.23 2.97
C LYS A 94 -13.86 5.84 1.58
N GLY A 95 -14.71 5.28 0.74
CA GLY A 95 -14.94 5.79 -0.60
C GLY A 95 -14.59 4.74 -1.65
N ASP A 96 -14.73 5.11 -2.91
CA ASP A 96 -14.53 4.18 -4.03
C ASP A 96 -13.07 4.02 -4.40
N GLU A 97 -12.30 5.08 -4.27
CA GLU A 97 -10.90 5.09 -4.69
C GLU A 97 -9.99 5.54 -3.57
N VAL A 98 -8.78 5.03 -3.57
CA VAL A 98 -7.77 5.41 -2.60
C VAL A 98 -6.50 5.77 -3.36
N THR A 99 -5.79 6.77 -2.86
CA THR A 99 -4.53 7.23 -3.42
C THR A 99 -3.39 6.79 -2.52
N LEU A 100 -2.38 6.16 -3.11
CA LEU A 100 -1.17 5.79 -2.40
C LEU A 100 -0.02 6.62 -2.96
N ASN A 101 0.62 7.37 -2.11
CA ASN A 101 1.76 8.19 -2.49
C ASN A 101 3.03 7.60 -1.90
N PHE A 102 4.04 7.42 -2.74
CA PHE A 102 5.27 6.73 -2.38
C PHE A 102 6.48 7.63 -2.59
N CYS A 103 7.51 7.40 -1.80
CA CYS A 103 8.84 7.98 -2.01
C CYS A 103 9.87 6.87 -2.04
N GLY A 104 9.67 5.91 -2.97
CA GLY A 104 10.54 4.76 -3.08
C GLY A 104 10.15 3.65 -2.13
N PRO A 105 10.90 2.54 -2.14
CA PRO A 105 10.49 1.33 -1.42
C PRO A 105 10.77 1.34 0.07
N LEU A 106 11.52 2.31 0.59
CA LEU A 106 11.94 2.30 1.99
C LEU A 106 11.32 3.42 2.82
N LYS A 107 10.43 4.22 2.23
CA LYS A 107 9.78 5.32 2.95
C LYS A 107 8.31 4.99 3.17
N PRO A 108 7.69 5.55 4.20
CA PRO A 108 6.28 5.27 4.46
C PRO A 108 5.38 5.64 3.29
N ILE A 109 4.32 4.86 3.12
CA ILE A 109 3.29 5.12 2.13
C ILE A 109 2.29 6.07 2.75
N VAL A 110 1.94 7.13 2.05
CA VAL A 110 0.91 8.07 2.50
C VAL A 110 -0.37 7.74 1.72
N MET A 111 -1.38 7.28 2.41
CA MET A 111 -2.64 6.86 1.80
C MET A 111 -3.74 7.86 2.13
N THR A 112 -4.49 8.27 1.14
CA THR A 112 -5.62 9.18 1.32
C THR A 112 -6.83 8.66 0.56
N ALA A 113 -8.02 9.04 1.02
CA ALA A 113 -9.25 8.72 0.31
C ALA A 113 -9.58 9.86 -0.64
N GLU A 114 -10.11 9.52 -1.81
CA GLU A 114 -10.52 10.54 -2.74
C GLU A 114 -11.64 11.39 -2.16
N SER A 115 -12.51 10.79 -1.37
CA SER A 115 -13.67 11.48 -0.79
C SER A 115 -13.29 12.39 0.38
N ASN A 116 -12.12 12.21 1.00
CA ASN A 116 -11.69 13.03 2.12
C ASN A 116 -10.18 13.11 2.15
N LYS A 117 -9.62 14.08 1.46
CA LYS A 117 -8.17 14.20 1.34
C LYS A 117 -7.50 14.74 2.60
N ASN A 118 -8.29 15.21 3.56
CA ASN A 118 -7.74 15.63 4.84
C ASN A 118 -7.46 14.46 5.77
N LEU A 119 -8.06 13.30 5.49
CA LEU A 119 -7.83 12.11 6.28
C LEU A 119 -6.73 11.30 5.60
N LEU A 120 -5.65 11.04 6.28
CA LEU A 120 -4.57 10.25 5.71
C LEU A 120 -4.09 9.18 6.67
N GLN A 121 -3.51 8.14 6.11
CA GLN A 121 -2.94 7.03 6.85
C GLN A 121 -1.51 6.82 6.39
N LEU A 122 -0.63 6.49 7.32
CA LEU A 122 0.76 6.18 7.00
C LEU A 122 0.99 4.69 7.20
N VAL A 123 1.58 4.04 6.21
CA VAL A 123 1.90 2.62 6.28
C VAL A 123 3.40 2.48 6.07
N SER A 124 4.10 1.95 7.06
CA SER A 124 5.55 1.75 6.97
C SER A 124 5.86 0.51 6.15
N PRO A 125 6.89 0.54 5.31
CA PRO A 125 7.30 -0.65 4.59
C PRO A 125 7.88 -1.67 5.56
N PHE A 126 7.77 -2.96 5.18
CA PHE A 126 8.39 -4.04 5.94
C PHE A 126 9.82 -4.21 5.43
N ARG A 127 10.78 -4.26 6.35
CA ARG A 127 12.17 -4.47 5.98
C ARG A 127 12.59 -5.83 6.53
N SER A 128 13.14 -6.64 5.65
CA SER A 128 13.67 -7.93 6.03
C SER A 128 15.19 -7.87 5.91
N TYR A 129 15.89 -8.23 6.93
CA TYR A 129 17.36 -8.23 6.91
C TYR A 129 17.89 -9.63 7.01
#